data_004cf8b509883acf7005264608efa688
#
_entry.id   004cf8b509883acf7005264608efa688
#
_cell.length_a   1.000
_cell.length_b   1.000
_cell.length_c   1.000
_cell.angle_alpha   90.00
_cell.angle_beta   90.00
_cell.angle_gamma   90.00
#
_symmetry.space_group_name_H-M   'P 1'
#
loop_
_entity.id
_entity.type
_entity.pdbx_description
1 polymer ?
#
loop_
_entity_poly.entity_id
_entity_poly.type
_entity_poly.pdbx_seq_one_letter_code
_entity_poly.pdbx_strand_id
1 'polypeptide(L)'
;MNSSLSLLHPYPFEKLNRLFQDIQPADLPLIPLSIGEPKHPAPEFVKQAIIDNFQHLSTYPNSKGLPELRHSIAQWLSRRFKLNSISADHHVLPVSGTREAIFSFVQALVKREDAPYVVMPNPFYQIYEGATLLAGAKPYFINCTEDNQYLGDFDAVPAEVWEKTALLFVCTPGNPTGAVLSKDQFKKLIALSDQYGFVIASDECYSELWFDEAPTGLLEVCAEIGRDDYKNCVVFHSLSKRSNLPGMRSGFVAGDADLLKPYLQYRTYHGAAMPVQHQLASIAAWDDEQHVEDNRVQYRAKFDLFQSELGHLLPLQKPDAGFYYWLKVDNDEAFAKMLMEKAHIKVLPGRYLSRETEQGNPGENHVRLALVADIAQCEQVIQRLKAIL
;
A
#
# COMPACT_ATOMS: atom_id res chain seq x y z
N MET A 1 13.19 -21.78 17.80
CA MET A 1 12.60 -20.87 16.80
C MET A 1 11.74 -19.84 17.53
N ASN A 2 11.51 -18.66 16.92
CA ASN A 2 10.61 -17.66 17.48
C ASN A 2 9.17 -18.23 17.56
N SER A 3 8.62 -18.29 18.76
CA SER A 3 7.27 -18.81 18.99
C SER A 3 6.17 -17.99 18.32
N SER A 4 6.41 -16.70 18.09
CA SER A 4 5.47 -15.82 17.40
C SER A 4 5.21 -16.20 15.92
N LEU A 5 6.05 -17.04 15.32
CA LEU A 5 5.81 -17.56 13.97
C LEU A 5 4.53 -18.38 13.87
N SER A 6 4.13 -19.05 14.94
CA SER A 6 2.87 -19.82 14.99
C SER A 6 1.60 -18.95 15.01
N LEU A 7 1.76 -17.64 15.28
CA LEU A 7 0.66 -16.67 15.28
C LEU A 7 0.33 -16.17 13.86
N LEU A 8 1.24 -16.37 12.90
CA LEU A 8 1.05 -15.89 11.53
C LEU A 8 -0.03 -16.70 10.82
N HIS A 9 -0.95 -16.00 10.17
CA HIS A 9 -1.94 -16.62 9.31
C HIS A 9 -1.33 -17.01 7.94
N PRO A 10 -1.87 -18.04 7.26
CA PRO A 10 -1.50 -18.33 5.88
C PRO A 10 -1.70 -17.11 5.00
N TYR A 11 -0.73 -16.84 4.12
CA TYR A 11 -0.79 -15.67 3.23
C TYR A 11 -1.99 -15.78 2.27
N PRO A 12 -2.65 -14.66 1.90
CA PRO A 12 -3.88 -14.69 1.07
C PRO A 12 -3.77 -15.51 -0.20
N PHE A 13 -2.61 -15.47 -0.88
CA PHE A 13 -2.38 -16.24 -2.10
C PHE A 13 -2.22 -17.74 -1.85
N GLU A 14 -1.78 -18.14 -0.67
CA GLU A 14 -1.76 -19.56 -0.27
C GLU A 14 -3.19 -20.06 -0.08
N LYS A 15 -4.05 -19.30 0.62
CA LYS A 15 -5.48 -19.60 0.75
C LYS A 15 -6.16 -19.68 -0.61
N LEU A 16 -5.85 -18.72 -1.51
CA LEU A 16 -6.37 -18.69 -2.87
C LEU A 16 -5.96 -19.92 -3.70
N ASN A 17 -4.71 -20.37 -3.57
CA ASN A 17 -4.25 -21.58 -4.28
C ASN A 17 -4.94 -22.82 -3.75
N ARG A 18 -5.19 -22.93 -2.43
CA ARG A 18 -5.98 -24.02 -1.85
C ARG A 18 -7.43 -23.98 -2.33
N LEU A 19 -8.04 -22.80 -2.46
CA LEU A 19 -9.41 -22.64 -2.96
C LEU A 19 -9.60 -23.22 -4.37
N PHE A 20 -8.55 -23.16 -5.20
CA PHE A 20 -8.61 -23.58 -6.60
C PHE A 20 -8.01 -24.95 -6.87
N GLN A 21 -7.51 -25.69 -5.86
CA GLN A 21 -6.76 -26.94 -6.06
C GLN A 21 -7.57 -28.03 -6.79
N ASP A 22 -8.90 -28.06 -6.57
CA ASP A 22 -9.79 -29.09 -7.12
C ASP A 22 -10.68 -28.55 -8.26
N ILE A 23 -10.39 -27.30 -8.72
CA ILE A 23 -11.16 -26.67 -9.79
C ILE A 23 -10.56 -26.99 -11.15
N GLN A 24 -11.38 -27.45 -12.07
CA GLN A 24 -11.04 -27.55 -13.48
C GLN A 24 -11.30 -26.19 -14.15
N PRO A 25 -10.27 -25.42 -14.52
CA PRO A 25 -10.47 -24.13 -15.15
C PRO A 25 -10.99 -24.27 -16.57
N ALA A 26 -11.64 -23.20 -17.09
CA ALA A 26 -11.99 -23.11 -18.50
C ALA A 26 -10.74 -23.27 -19.38
N ASP A 27 -10.91 -23.89 -20.55
CA ASP A 27 -9.85 -24.05 -21.57
C ASP A 27 -9.61 -22.72 -22.31
N LEU A 28 -9.10 -21.74 -21.56
CA LEU A 28 -8.79 -20.37 -21.97
C LEU A 28 -7.47 -19.95 -21.32
N PRO A 29 -6.72 -19.00 -21.89
CA PRO A 29 -5.55 -18.43 -21.20
C PRO A 29 -5.95 -17.79 -19.86
N LEU A 30 -5.18 -18.05 -18.79
CA LEU A 30 -5.41 -17.43 -17.48
C LEU A 30 -5.22 -15.91 -17.53
N ILE A 31 -6.17 -15.15 -16.98
CA ILE A 31 -6.01 -13.72 -16.74
C ILE A 31 -5.99 -13.46 -15.23
N PRO A 32 -4.82 -13.13 -14.64
CA PRO A 32 -4.68 -12.92 -13.21
C PRO A 32 -5.04 -11.48 -12.82
N LEU A 33 -6.19 -11.29 -12.14
CA LEU A 33 -6.63 -10.03 -11.55
C LEU A 33 -6.54 -10.06 -10.00
N SER A 34 -5.88 -11.07 -9.42
CA SER A 34 -5.76 -11.23 -7.97
C SER A 34 -4.57 -10.49 -7.37
N ILE A 35 -3.48 -10.33 -8.14
CA ILE A 35 -2.21 -9.75 -7.65
C ILE A 35 -2.10 -8.30 -8.09
N GLY A 36 -1.93 -7.39 -7.12
CA GLY A 36 -1.69 -5.97 -7.38
C GLY A 36 -0.24 -5.68 -7.81
N GLU A 37 0.21 -6.32 -8.87
CA GLU A 37 1.51 -6.09 -9.47
C GLU A 37 1.33 -5.39 -10.82
N PRO A 38 1.76 -4.11 -10.97
CA PRO A 38 1.66 -3.40 -12.24
C PRO A 38 2.28 -4.17 -13.40
N LYS A 39 1.58 -4.18 -14.55
CA LYS A 39 2.01 -4.86 -15.79
C LYS A 39 2.35 -3.89 -16.91
N HIS A 40 2.15 -2.59 -16.72
CA HIS A 40 2.67 -1.60 -17.65
C HIS A 40 4.20 -1.68 -17.69
N PRO A 41 4.83 -1.42 -18.85
CA PRO A 41 6.28 -1.51 -18.96
C PRO A 41 6.98 -0.50 -18.05
N ALA A 42 8.11 -0.92 -17.48
CA ALA A 42 9.00 -0.01 -16.76
C ALA A 42 9.52 1.08 -17.72
N PRO A 43 9.62 2.36 -17.29
CA PRO A 43 10.14 3.44 -18.12
C PRO A 43 11.55 3.14 -18.64
N GLU A 44 11.80 3.37 -19.93
CA GLU A 44 13.08 3.04 -20.56
C GLU A 44 14.26 3.81 -19.97
N PHE A 45 14.05 5.09 -19.67
CA PHE A 45 15.09 5.94 -19.08
C PHE A 45 15.55 5.44 -17.68
N VAL A 46 14.65 4.78 -16.93
CA VAL A 46 15.01 4.17 -15.63
C VAL A 46 15.86 2.92 -15.84
N LYS A 47 15.53 2.08 -16.83
CA LYS A 47 16.35 0.92 -17.19
C LYS A 47 17.74 1.35 -17.64
N GLN A 48 17.82 2.39 -18.48
CA GLN A 48 19.08 2.94 -18.94
C GLN A 48 19.91 3.46 -17.78
N ALA A 49 19.30 4.16 -16.82
CA ALA A 49 19.99 4.64 -15.62
C ALA A 49 20.59 3.49 -14.78
N ILE A 50 19.97 2.32 -14.73
CA ILE A 50 20.55 1.13 -14.08
C ILE A 50 21.77 0.63 -14.86
N ILE A 51 21.64 0.52 -16.20
CA ILE A 51 22.70 0.02 -17.09
C ILE A 51 23.94 0.91 -17.01
N ASP A 52 23.76 2.22 -17.07
CA ASP A 52 24.84 3.22 -17.04
C ASP A 52 25.61 3.25 -15.70
N ASN A 53 25.08 2.60 -14.68
CA ASN A 53 25.62 2.63 -13.32
C ASN A 53 26.04 1.26 -12.78
N PHE A 54 26.23 0.25 -13.63
CA PHE A 54 26.68 -1.09 -13.22
C PHE A 54 28.07 -1.12 -12.55
N GLN A 55 28.93 -0.12 -12.78
CA GLN A 55 30.21 0.01 -12.10
C GLN A 55 30.10 0.05 -10.57
N HIS A 56 28.94 0.42 -10.04
CA HIS A 56 28.68 0.46 -8.59
C HIS A 56 28.41 -0.92 -7.95
N LEU A 57 28.40 -2.01 -8.72
CA LEU A 57 28.26 -3.37 -8.19
C LEU A 57 29.39 -3.77 -7.23
N SER A 58 30.55 -3.12 -7.33
CA SER A 58 31.72 -3.35 -6.46
C SER A 58 31.71 -2.54 -5.16
N THR A 59 30.65 -1.75 -4.88
CA THR A 59 30.57 -0.83 -3.75
C THR A 59 29.40 -1.17 -2.84
N TYR A 60 29.66 -1.31 -1.53
CA TYR A 60 28.58 -1.46 -0.56
C TYR A 60 27.72 -0.17 -0.48
N PRO A 61 26.40 -0.27 -0.60
CA PRO A 61 25.53 0.90 -0.42
C PRO A 61 25.44 1.28 1.07
N ASN A 62 25.36 2.59 1.33
CA ASN A 62 25.10 3.09 2.68
C ASN A 62 23.61 2.91 3.04
N SER A 63 23.34 2.49 4.27
CA SER A 63 21.97 2.29 4.79
C SER A 63 21.12 3.58 4.81
N LYS A 64 21.76 4.75 4.93
CA LYS A 64 21.11 6.06 4.84
C LYS A 64 20.72 6.44 3.40
N GLY A 65 21.30 5.78 2.40
CA GLY A 65 21.15 6.11 0.99
C GLY A 65 21.98 7.31 0.55
N LEU A 66 22.06 7.48 -0.78
CA LEU A 66 22.79 8.60 -1.38
C LEU A 66 22.16 9.95 -1.00
N PRO A 67 22.97 10.99 -0.73
CA PRO A 67 22.47 12.34 -0.49
C PRO A 67 21.58 12.85 -1.65
N GLU A 68 22.00 12.60 -2.88
CA GLU A 68 21.30 12.99 -4.11
C GLU A 68 19.89 12.39 -4.17
N LEU A 69 19.74 11.11 -3.79
CA LEU A 69 18.44 10.46 -3.75
C LEU A 69 17.54 11.07 -2.66
N ARG A 70 18.08 11.33 -1.48
CA ARG A 70 17.32 11.97 -0.40
C ARG A 70 16.87 13.39 -0.78
N HIS A 71 17.71 14.15 -1.50
CA HIS A 71 17.35 15.48 -2.02
C HIS A 71 16.24 15.38 -3.08
N SER A 72 16.36 14.48 -4.05
CA SER A 72 15.33 14.26 -5.07
C SER A 72 13.97 13.91 -4.41
N ILE A 73 13.96 13.00 -3.44
CA ILE A 73 12.74 12.64 -2.68
C ILE A 73 12.19 13.84 -1.91
N ALA A 74 13.03 14.60 -1.20
CA ALA A 74 12.59 15.78 -0.46
C ALA A 74 12.00 16.87 -1.39
N GLN A 75 12.59 17.08 -2.55
CA GLN A 75 12.05 17.99 -3.56
C GLN A 75 10.71 17.49 -4.11
N TRP A 76 10.58 16.20 -4.39
CA TRP A 76 9.32 15.60 -4.82
C TRP A 76 8.22 15.80 -3.77
N LEU A 77 8.50 15.47 -2.51
CA LEU A 77 7.57 15.68 -1.39
C LEU A 77 7.13 17.14 -1.26
N SER A 78 8.08 18.08 -1.35
CA SER A 78 7.78 19.51 -1.28
C SER A 78 6.88 19.98 -2.42
N ARG A 79 7.12 19.53 -3.65
CA ARG A 79 6.27 19.87 -4.82
C ARG A 79 4.89 19.23 -4.71
N ARG A 80 4.85 17.92 -4.41
CA ARG A 80 3.61 17.13 -4.44
C ARG A 80 2.66 17.47 -3.30
N PHE A 81 3.18 17.68 -2.11
CA PHE A 81 2.42 17.87 -0.88
C PHE A 81 2.55 19.28 -0.29
N LYS A 82 3.15 20.20 -1.03
CA LYS A 82 3.30 21.64 -0.65
C LYS A 82 3.92 21.82 0.75
N LEU A 83 4.94 21.01 1.06
CA LEU A 83 5.59 21.08 2.36
C LEU A 83 6.41 22.37 2.52
N ASN A 84 6.28 23.04 3.65
CA ASN A 84 7.02 24.28 3.96
C ASN A 84 8.51 24.01 4.20
N SER A 85 8.80 22.91 4.91
CA SER A 85 10.17 22.56 5.29
C SER A 85 10.29 21.03 5.39
N ILE A 86 11.20 20.46 4.61
CA ILE A 86 11.57 19.06 4.73
C ILE A 86 13.07 18.88 4.51
N SER A 87 13.76 18.32 5.50
CA SER A 87 15.19 18.08 5.43
C SER A 87 15.48 16.72 4.81
N ALA A 88 16.21 16.70 3.69
CA ALA A 88 16.69 15.48 3.07
C ALA A 88 17.55 14.61 4.03
N ASP A 89 18.23 15.26 4.98
CA ASP A 89 19.13 14.56 5.91
C ASP A 89 18.45 14.00 7.15
N HIS A 90 17.35 14.59 7.58
CA HIS A 90 16.69 14.24 8.84
C HIS A 90 15.31 13.62 8.64
N HIS A 91 14.56 14.03 7.62
CA HIS A 91 13.16 13.65 7.42
C HIS A 91 12.97 12.62 6.30
N VAL A 92 14.02 12.16 5.61
CA VAL A 92 13.92 11.24 4.47
C VAL A 92 14.88 10.07 4.62
N LEU A 93 14.37 8.86 4.45
CA LEU A 93 15.16 7.63 4.47
C LEU A 93 14.75 6.71 3.31
N PRO A 94 15.59 6.55 2.27
CA PRO A 94 15.38 5.56 1.21
C PRO A 94 15.34 4.13 1.76
N VAL A 95 14.49 3.29 1.18
CA VAL A 95 14.28 1.90 1.64
C VAL A 95 14.21 0.92 0.48
N SER A 96 14.49 -0.36 0.75
CA SER A 96 14.43 -1.45 -0.24
C SER A 96 12.99 -1.92 -0.52
N GLY A 97 12.11 -0.95 -0.80
CA GLY A 97 10.67 -1.11 -0.96
C GLY A 97 9.92 -1.04 0.37
N THR A 98 8.66 -0.58 0.30
CA THR A 98 7.86 -0.29 1.50
C THR A 98 7.45 -1.53 2.29
N ARG A 99 7.37 -2.72 1.66
CA ARG A 99 7.11 -3.96 2.40
C ARG A 99 8.16 -4.22 3.48
N GLU A 100 9.43 -4.11 3.12
CA GLU A 100 10.55 -4.26 4.05
C GLU A 100 10.52 -3.14 5.10
N ALA A 101 10.31 -1.91 4.65
CA ALA A 101 10.29 -0.74 5.52
C ALA A 101 9.17 -0.78 6.57
N ILE A 102 7.94 -1.08 6.18
CA ILE A 102 6.79 -1.23 7.09
C ILE A 102 7.08 -2.31 8.14
N PHE A 103 7.59 -3.47 7.69
CA PHE A 103 7.92 -4.56 8.60
C PHE A 103 8.99 -4.14 9.61
N SER A 104 10.12 -3.61 9.13
CA SER A 104 11.26 -3.26 9.97
C SER A 104 10.97 -2.03 10.85
N PHE A 105 10.12 -1.10 10.41
CA PHE A 105 9.70 0.05 11.21
C PHE A 105 8.94 -0.38 12.47
N VAL A 106 8.00 -1.33 12.34
CA VAL A 106 7.29 -1.88 13.51
C VAL A 106 8.26 -2.56 14.47
N GLN A 107 9.25 -3.33 13.95
CA GLN A 107 10.25 -3.98 14.80
C GLN A 107 11.11 -2.96 15.57
N ALA A 108 11.38 -1.80 14.97
CA ALA A 108 12.18 -0.74 15.59
C ALA A 108 11.38 0.10 16.59
N LEU A 109 10.06 0.26 16.39
CA LEU A 109 9.21 1.14 17.19
C LEU A 109 8.61 0.45 18.41
N VAL A 110 8.17 -0.82 18.27
CA VAL A 110 7.42 -1.51 19.31
C VAL A 110 8.31 -1.93 20.46
N LYS A 111 7.93 -1.54 21.67
CA LYS A 111 8.50 -2.07 22.91
C LYS A 111 7.76 -3.36 23.26
N ARG A 112 8.42 -4.49 23.04
CA ARG A 112 7.84 -5.84 23.20
C ARG A 112 7.31 -6.09 24.62
N GLU A 113 8.00 -5.60 25.64
CA GLU A 113 7.66 -5.74 27.06
C GLU A 113 6.31 -5.10 27.41
N ASP A 114 5.91 -4.06 26.70
CA ASP A 114 4.65 -3.35 26.93
C ASP A 114 3.46 -4.06 26.26
N ALA A 115 3.73 -4.99 25.29
CA ALA A 115 2.74 -5.68 24.48
C ALA A 115 1.62 -4.74 23.95
N PRO A 116 2.00 -3.61 23.30
CA PRO A 116 1.06 -2.55 22.94
C PRO A 116 0.13 -2.99 21.81
N TYR A 117 -0.89 -2.17 21.54
CA TYR A 117 -1.68 -2.30 20.32
C TYR A 117 -0.97 -1.65 19.12
N VAL A 118 -1.12 -2.28 17.96
CA VAL A 118 -0.96 -1.67 16.65
C VAL A 118 -2.32 -1.66 15.98
N VAL A 119 -2.88 -0.47 15.83
CA VAL A 119 -4.20 -0.26 15.24
C VAL A 119 -4.06 -0.22 13.73
N MET A 120 -4.97 -0.87 12.99
CA MET A 120 -4.91 -0.94 11.54
C MET A 120 -6.31 -1.06 10.91
N PRO A 121 -6.50 -0.60 9.65
CA PRO A 121 -7.75 -0.80 8.93
C PRO A 121 -8.00 -2.31 8.70
N ASN A 122 -9.24 -2.68 8.48
CA ASN A 122 -9.68 -4.02 8.12
C ASN A 122 -10.74 -3.92 7.01
N PRO A 123 -10.51 -4.34 5.77
CA PRO A 123 -9.33 -5.09 5.24
C PRO A 123 -8.01 -4.32 5.29
N PHE A 124 -6.89 -5.05 5.18
CA PHE A 124 -5.56 -4.48 5.34
C PHE A 124 -4.50 -5.18 4.46
N TYR A 125 -3.33 -4.56 4.38
CA TYR A 125 -2.15 -5.20 3.83
C TYR A 125 -1.50 -6.10 4.88
N GLN A 126 -1.39 -7.41 4.61
CA GLN A 126 -1.02 -8.44 5.59
C GLN A 126 0.31 -8.22 6.30
N ILE A 127 1.16 -7.35 5.76
CA ILE A 127 2.44 -7.01 6.40
C ILE A 127 2.22 -6.26 7.72
N TYR A 128 1.14 -5.46 7.85
CA TYR A 128 0.84 -4.75 9.10
C TYR A 128 0.63 -5.73 10.26
N GLU A 129 -0.21 -6.75 10.05
CA GLU A 129 -0.45 -7.79 11.06
C GLU A 129 0.79 -8.63 11.34
N GLY A 130 1.45 -9.11 10.29
CA GLY A 130 2.64 -9.95 10.43
C GLY A 130 3.78 -9.24 11.16
N ALA A 131 4.02 -7.97 10.86
CA ALA A 131 5.01 -7.15 11.55
C ALA A 131 4.65 -6.95 13.03
N THR A 132 3.37 -6.68 13.31
CA THR A 132 2.81 -6.50 14.66
C THR A 132 3.03 -7.73 15.51
N LEU A 133 2.60 -8.89 15.05
CA LEU A 133 2.70 -10.17 15.78
C LEU A 133 4.17 -10.55 16.05
N LEU A 134 5.05 -10.36 15.05
CA LEU A 134 6.47 -10.70 15.20
C LEU A 134 7.23 -9.70 16.07
N ALA A 135 6.75 -8.45 16.20
CA ALA A 135 7.26 -7.47 17.16
C ALA A 135 6.78 -7.75 18.60
N GLY A 136 5.79 -8.64 18.80
CA GLY A 136 5.22 -8.94 20.12
C GLY A 136 4.11 -7.97 20.53
N ALA A 137 3.59 -7.18 19.60
CA ALA A 137 2.43 -6.32 19.78
C ALA A 137 1.12 -7.06 19.43
N LYS A 138 -0.02 -6.45 19.72
CA LYS A 138 -1.35 -6.97 19.48
C LYS A 138 -2.01 -6.17 18.34
N PRO A 139 -2.50 -6.81 17.27
CA PRO A 139 -3.26 -6.11 16.25
C PRO A 139 -4.64 -5.73 16.81
N TYR A 140 -5.07 -4.50 16.51
CA TYR A 140 -6.43 -4.03 16.72
C TYR A 140 -7.01 -3.57 15.38
N PHE A 141 -8.12 -4.18 14.97
CA PHE A 141 -8.71 -3.98 13.65
C PHE A 141 -9.86 -2.99 13.70
N ILE A 142 -9.86 -2.01 12.78
CA ILE A 142 -10.98 -1.09 12.58
C ILE A 142 -11.65 -1.48 11.26
N ASN A 143 -12.91 -1.93 11.31
CA ASN A 143 -13.64 -2.34 10.13
C ASN A 143 -13.92 -1.15 9.21
N CYS A 144 -13.52 -1.29 7.95
CA CYS A 144 -13.75 -0.36 6.86
C CYS A 144 -14.83 -0.96 5.94
N THR A 145 -16.07 -0.49 6.11
CA THR A 145 -17.27 -1.00 5.44
C THR A 145 -17.88 0.05 4.52
N GLU A 146 -18.89 -0.33 3.75
CA GLU A 146 -19.64 0.59 2.91
C GLU A 146 -20.28 1.74 3.74
N ASP A 147 -20.78 1.43 4.94
CA ASP A 147 -21.44 2.39 5.82
C ASP A 147 -20.51 3.53 6.28
N ASN A 148 -19.21 3.27 6.38
CA ASN A 148 -18.20 4.27 6.71
C ASN A 148 -17.31 4.64 5.51
N GLN A 149 -17.83 4.44 4.26
CA GLN A 149 -17.13 4.75 3.00
C GLN A 149 -15.78 4.04 2.88
N TYR A 150 -15.69 2.85 3.44
CA TYR A 150 -14.45 2.05 3.51
C TYR A 150 -13.27 2.73 4.22
N LEU A 151 -13.55 3.68 5.10
CA LEU A 151 -12.60 4.34 6.00
C LEU A 151 -12.80 3.84 7.43
N GLY A 152 -11.78 3.96 8.28
CA GLY A 152 -11.90 3.55 9.68
C GLY A 152 -12.77 4.50 10.50
N ASP A 153 -13.67 3.97 11.32
CA ASP A 153 -14.36 4.76 12.36
C ASP A 153 -13.45 4.86 13.60
N PHE A 154 -12.62 5.89 13.62
CA PHE A 154 -11.66 6.13 14.71
C PHE A 154 -12.31 6.59 16.00
N ASP A 155 -13.56 7.11 15.95
CA ASP A 155 -14.32 7.51 17.13
C ASP A 155 -14.88 6.31 17.89
N ALA A 156 -15.14 5.23 17.20
CA ALA A 156 -15.63 3.99 17.80
C ALA A 156 -14.55 3.20 18.55
N VAL A 157 -13.27 3.59 18.41
CA VAL A 157 -12.16 2.90 19.10
C VAL A 157 -12.15 3.33 20.59
N PRO A 158 -12.23 2.39 21.54
CA PRO A 158 -12.24 2.70 22.98
C PRO A 158 -10.97 3.43 23.44
N ALA A 159 -11.12 4.34 24.41
CA ALA A 159 -10.01 5.11 24.97
C ALA A 159 -8.89 4.21 25.54
N GLU A 160 -9.26 3.09 26.20
CA GLU A 160 -8.30 2.12 26.74
C GLU A 160 -7.46 1.41 25.65
N VAL A 161 -7.93 1.37 24.41
CA VAL A 161 -7.15 0.88 23.27
C VAL A 161 -6.14 1.95 22.86
N TRP A 162 -6.58 3.22 22.71
CA TRP A 162 -5.69 4.31 22.37
C TRP A 162 -4.57 4.52 23.40
N GLU A 163 -4.87 4.41 24.69
CA GLU A 163 -3.90 4.53 25.80
C GLU A 163 -2.76 3.49 25.71
N LYS A 164 -3.03 2.34 25.07
CA LYS A 164 -2.05 1.26 24.87
C LYS A 164 -1.55 1.15 23.44
N THR A 165 -1.92 2.08 22.56
CA THR A 165 -1.52 2.05 21.16
C THR A 165 -0.12 2.63 20.99
N ALA A 166 0.78 1.88 20.37
CA ALA A 166 2.09 2.39 19.95
C ALA A 166 2.06 2.94 18.53
N LEU A 167 1.24 2.36 17.66
CA LEU A 167 1.23 2.65 16.22
C LEU A 167 -0.19 2.54 15.66
N LEU A 168 -0.55 3.50 14.82
CA LEU A 168 -1.71 3.44 13.94
C LEU A 168 -1.24 3.37 12.49
N PHE A 169 -1.61 2.29 11.79
CA PHE A 169 -1.51 2.26 10.32
C PHE A 169 -2.75 2.86 9.69
N VAL A 170 -2.53 3.71 8.70
CA VAL A 170 -3.53 4.08 7.71
C VAL A 170 -3.01 3.74 6.32
N CYS A 171 -3.89 3.35 5.41
CA CYS A 171 -3.57 3.09 4.01
C CYS A 171 -4.43 4.01 3.16
N THR A 172 -3.82 5.01 2.55
CA THR A 172 -4.54 6.02 1.78
C THR A 172 -3.73 6.47 0.56
N PRO A 173 -4.22 6.16 -0.63
CA PRO A 173 -5.44 5.38 -0.99
C PRO A 173 -5.40 3.92 -0.50
N GLY A 174 -6.57 3.41 -0.11
CA GLY A 174 -6.72 2.12 0.54
C GLY A 174 -6.46 0.91 -0.39
N ASN A 175 -5.79 -0.10 0.12
CA ASN A 175 -5.75 -1.44 -0.47
C ASN A 175 -6.54 -2.38 0.47
N PRO A 176 -7.71 -2.89 0.03
CA PRO A 176 -8.16 -3.04 -1.37
C PRO A 176 -9.16 -1.98 -1.89
N THR A 177 -9.64 -1.06 -1.08
CA THR A 177 -10.86 -0.29 -1.33
C THR A 177 -10.68 0.94 -2.23
N GLY A 178 -9.46 1.50 -2.28
CA GLY A 178 -9.17 2.75 -2.99
C GLY A 178 -9.65 4.02 -2.29
N ALA A 179 -10.26 3.89 -1.10
CA ALA A 179 -10.75 5.03 -0.32
C ALA A 179 -9.61 5.95 0.14
N VAL A 180 -9.88 7.25 0.18
CA VAL A 180 -8.90 8.30 0.49
C VAL A 180 -9.32 9.04 1.77
N LEU A 181 -8.38 9.18 2.72
CA LEU A 181 -8.59 10.00 3.92
C LEU A 181 -8.62 11.49 3.55
N SER A 182 -9.60 12.20 4.10
CA SER A 182 -9.70 13.65 3.97
C SER A 182 -8.72 14.37 4.91
N LYS A 183 -8.49 15.66 4.63
CA LYS A 183 -7.70 16.54 5.52
C LYS A 183 -8.23 16.59 6.94
N ASP A 184 -9.55 16.63 7.12
CA ASP A 184 -10.16 16.69 8.45
C ASP A 184 -9.99 15.38 9.22
N GLN A 185 -10.04 14.24 8.54
CA GLN A 185 -9.73 12.96 9.17
C GLN A 185 -8.26 12.89 9.60
N PHE A 186 -7.32 13.35 8.78
CA PHE A 186 -5.91 13.43 9.20
C PHE A 186 -5.70 14.38 10.38
N LYS A 187 -6.33 15.58 10.39
CA LYS A 187 -6.27 16.51 11.53
C LYS A 187 -6.75 15.84 12.81
N LYS A 188 -7.85 15.07 12.74
CA LYS A 188 -8.37 14.30 13.85
C LYS A 188 -7.40 13.23 14.34
N LEU A 189 -6.78 12.47 13.42
CA LEU A 189 -5.79 11.46 13.78
C LEU A 189 -4.55 12.06 14.42
N ILE A 190 -4.08 13.22 13.94
CA ILE A 190 -2.97 13.97 14.52
C ILE A 190 -3.32 14.40 15.94
N ALA A 191 -4.53 14.92 16.17
CA ALA A 191 -4.99 15.31 17.50
C ALA A 191 -5.08 14.12 18.46
N LEU A 192 -5.55 12.95 18.00
CA LEU A 192 -5.55 11.71 18.78
C LEU A 192 -4.11 11.25 19.11
N SER A 193 -3.21 11.34 18.14
CA SER A 193 -1.78 11.04 18.34
C SER A 193 -1.16 11.97 19.40
N ASP A 194 -1.52 13.26 19.39
CA ASP A 194 -1.04 14.19 20.43
C ASP A 194 -1.59 13.87 21.82
N GLN A 195 -2.85 13.41 21.88
CA GLN A 195 -3.51 13.06 23.14
C GLN A 195 -2.96 11.77 23.74
N TYR A 196 -2.71 10.74 22.94
CA TYR A 196 -2.38 9.39 23.43
C TYR A 196 -0.92 8.99 23.19
N GLY A 197 -0.17 9.73 22.38
CA GLY A 197 1.27 9.53 22.17
C GLY A 197 1.65 8.43 21.17
N PHE A 198 0.72 7.90 20.38
CA PHE A 198 1.02 6.91 19.36
C PHE A 198 1.58 7.52 18.06
N VAL A 199 2.27 6.71 17.28
CA VAL A 199 2.78 7.10 15.95
C VAL A 199 1.72 6.82 14.87
N ILE A 200 1.58 7.72 13.89
CA ILE A 200 0.79 7.50 12.68
C ILE A 200 1.74 7.09 11.55
N ALA A 201 1.54 5.90 11.00
CA ALA A 201 2.24 5.37 9.84
C ALA A 201 1.28 5.34 8.63
N SER A 202 1.41 6.30 7.73
CA SER A 202 0.57 6.42 6.53
C SER A 202 1.22 5.70 5.35
N ASP A 203 0.61 4.59 4.90
CA ASP A 203 0.99 3.90 3.67
C ASP A 203 0.34 4.60 2.48
N GLU A 204 1.12 5.43 1.79
CA GLU A 204 0.69 6.26 0.67
C GLU A 204 1.20 5.73 -0.68
N CYS A 205 1.46 4.42 -0.77
CA CYS A 205 2.02 3.79 -1.97
C CYS A 205 1.17 3.94 -3.23
N TYR A 206 -0.11 4.26 -3.09
CA TYR A 206 -1.05 4.45 -4.21
C TYR A 206 -1.36 5.93 -4.48
N SER A 207 -0.74 6.89 -3.79
CA SER A 207 -1.02 8.32 -3.87
C SER A 207 -0.93 8.92 -5.29
N GLU A 208 -0.18 8.28 -6.18
CA GLU A 208 -0.01 8.75 -7.56
C GLU A 208 -0.93 8.05 -8.58
N LEU A 209 -1.81 7.17 -8.14
CA LEU A 209 -2.78 6.46 -8.98
C LEU A 209 -4.21 6.98 -8.74
N TRP A 210 -4.41 8.27 -8.92
CA TRP A 210 -5.69 8.93 -8.75
C TRP A 210 -6.39 9.23 -10.08
N PHE A 211 -7.72 9.48 -10.05
CA PHE A 211 -8.53 9.70 -11.23
C PHE A 211 -8.88 11.17 -11.44
N ASP A 212 -9.56 11.78 -10.49
CA ASP A 212 -10.09 13.13 -10.60
C ASP A 212 -9.26 14.14 -9.79
N GLU A 213 -8.98 13.83 -8.52
CA GLU A 213 -8.23 14.71 -7.63
C GLU A 213 -7.06 13.95 -6.96
N ALA A 214 -5.94 14.64 -6.82
CA ALA A 214 -4.77 14.09 -6.16
C ALA A 214 -5.04 13.90 -4.65
N PRO A 215 -4.80 12.70 -4.10
CA PRO A 215 -5.01 12.44 -2.68
C PRO A 215 -4.16 13.36 -1.79
N THR A 216 -4.76 13.77 -0.68
CA THR A 216 -4.03 14.45 0.41
C THR A 216 -3.09 13.46 1.10
N GLY A 217 -1.89 13.92 1.48
CA GLY A 217 -0.94 13.15 2.29
C GLY A 217 -0.90 13.60 3.75
N LEU A 218 -0.46 12.71 4.64
CA LEU A 218 -0.32 13.02 6.06
C LEU A 218 0.61 14.22 6.32
N LEU A 219 1.77 14.28 5.64
CA LEU A 219 2.72 15.38 5.81
C LEU A 219 2.20 16.69 5.23
N GLU A 220 1.33 16.68 4.21
CA GLU A 220 0.64 17.87 3.70
C GLU A 220 -0.21 18.51 4.80
N VAL A 221 -0.97 17.68 5.53
CA VAL A 221 -1.82 18.14 6.62
C VAL A 221 -0.97 18.63 7.80
N CYS A 222 0.13 17.97 8.11
CA CYS A 222 1.08 18.46 9.11
C CYS A 222 1.57 19.86 8.75
N ALA A 223 2.02 20.10 7.52
CA ALA A 223 2.47 21.41 7.07
C ALA A 223 1.35 22.45 7.10
N GLU A 224 0.12 22.10 6.70
CA GLU A 224 -1.05 22.99 6.72
C GLU A 224 -1.39 23.50 8.14
N ILE A 225 -1.20 22.66 9.16
CA ILE A 225 -1.44 23.03 10.56
C ILE A 225 -0.19 23.60 11.28
N GLY A 226 0.89 23.87 10.53
CA GLY A 226 2.13 24.42 11.08
C GLY A 226 2.99 23.42 11.87
N ARG A 227 2.84 22.11 11.61
CA ARG A 227 3.59 21.01 12.25
C ARG A 227 4.74 20.58 11.34
N ASP A 228 5.72 21.47 11.13
CA ASP A 228 6.84 21.22 10.21
C ASP A 228 7.90 20.25 10.80
N ASP A 229 7.79 19.87 12.07
CA ASP A 229 8.59 18.82 12.72
C ASP A 229 8.04 17.41 12.45
N TYR A 230 6.82 17.30 11.89
CA TYR A 230 6.12 16.03 11.60
C TYR A 230 6.01 15.09 12.81
N LYS A 231 6.02 15.61 14.02
CA LYS A 231 6.05 14.82 15.24
C LYS A 231 5.04 13.68 15.24
N ASN A 232 5.51 12.45 15.53
CA ASN A 232 4.76 11.19 15.51
C ASN A 232 4.12 10.83 14.15
N CYS A 233 4.52 11.45 13.05
CA CYS A 233 3.96 11.20 11.73
C CYS A 233 5.03 10.67 10.76
N VAL A 234 4.78 9.53 10.12
CA VAL A 234 5.63 9.00 9.06
C VAL A 234 4.80 8.53 7.87
N VAL A 235 5.33 8.72 6.67
CA VAL A 235 4.71 8.27 5.40
C VAL A 235 5.60 7.27 4.69
N PHE A 236 4.98 6.36 3.94
CA PHE A 236 5.65 5.36 3.10
C PHE A 236 5.23 5.55 1.66
N HIS A 237 6.20 5.77 0.76
CA HIS A 237 5.97 5.89 -0.68
C HIS A 237 6.84 4.92 -1.47
N SER A 238 6.37 4.49 -2.63
CA SER A 238 7.04 3.46 -3.44
C SER A 238 7.00 3.76 -4.92
N LEU A 239 8.10 3.51 -5.62
CA LEU A 239 8.14 3.50 -7.08
C LEU A 239 7.40 2.30 -7.70
N SER A 240 7.07 1.29 -6.89
CA SER A 240 6.39 0.07 -7.37
C SER A 240 5.08 0.36 -8.08
N LYS A 241 4.28 1.33 -7.57
CA LYS A 241 2.95 1.67 -8.11
C LYS A 241 2.99 2.95 -8.93
N ARG A 242 3.67 3.98 -8.41
CA ARG A 242 3.87 5.26 -9.07
C ARG A 242 4.50 5.10 -10.46
N SER A 243 5.53 4.26 -10.57
CA SER A 243 6.42 4.20 -11.73
C SER A 243 6.48 2.82 -12.41
N ASN A 244 5.60 1.88 -12.07
CA ASN A 244 5.62 0.50 -12.57
C ASN A 244 6.96 -0.22 -12.35
N LEU A 245 7.60 -0.01 -11.20
CA LEU A 245 8.92 -0.52 -10.85
C LEU A 245 8.90 -1.47 -9.64
N PRO A 246 7.99 -2.48 -9.56
CA PRO A 246 7.90 -3.34 -8.38
C PRO A 246 9.19 -4.16 -8.16
N GLY A 247 9.87 -4.57 -9.23
CA GLY A 247 11.12 -5.35 -9.19
C GLY A 247 12.33 -4.56 -8.74
N MET A 248 12.30 -3.23 -8.86
CA MET A 248 13.42 -2.36 -8.49
C MET A 248 13.64 -2.26 -6.98
N ARG A 249 12.62 -2.61 -6.17
CA ARG A 249 12.66 -2.55 -4.71
C ARG A 249 13.07 -1.17 -4.20
N SER A 250 12.40 -0.13 -4.66
CA SER A 250 12.67 1.25 -4.29
C SER A 250 11.44 1.94 -3.71
N GLY A 251 11.68 2.69 -2.64
CA GLY A 251 10.74 3.53 -1.94
C GLY A 251 11.45 4.35 -0.87
N PHE A 252 10.66 5.02 -0.03
CA PHE A 252 11.20 5.77 1.10
C PHE A 252 10.20 5.81 2.26
N VAL A 253 10.74 6.14 3.44
CA VAL A 253 10.00 6.60 4.62
C VAL A 253 10.37 8.06 4.84
N ALA A 254 9.38 8.90 5.14
CA ALA A 254 9.63 10.30 5.47
C ALA A 254 8.73 10.76 6.62
N GLY A 255 9.17 11.78 7.37
CA GLY A 255 8.43 12.36 8.49
C GLY A 255 9.29 12.71 9.69
N ASP A 256 8.83 12.37 10.88
CA ASP A 256 9.44 12.69 12.17
C ASP A 256 10.92 12.25 12.26
N ALA A 257 11.82 13.23 12.40
CA ALA A 257 13.27 13.00 12.51
C ALA A 257 13.67 12.19 13.75
N ASP A 258 12.94 12.35 14.86
CA ASP A 258 13.22 11.65 16.11
C ASP A 258 12.84 10.16 16.02
N LEU A 259 11.91 9.79 15.14
CA LEU A 259 11.60 8.41 14.79
C LEU A 259 12.56 7.84 13.75
N LEU A 260 12.91 8.62 12.72
CA LEU A 260 13.77 8.15 11.64
C LEU A 260 15.21 7.91 12.05
N LYS A 261 15.73 8.68 13.02
CA LYS A 261 17.10 8.51 13.52
C LYS A 261 17.33 7.12 14.17
N PRO A 262 16.57 6.68 15.17
CA PRO A 262 16.70 5.33 15.73
C PRO A 262 16.31 4.24 14.72
N TYR A 263 15.36 4.51 13.80
CA TYR A 263 15.03 3.59 12.76
C TYR A 263 16.21 3.36 11.78
N LEU A 264 16.96 4.40 11.40
CA LEU A 264 18.19 4.25 10.61
C LEU A 264 19.22 3.40 11.35
N GLN A 265 19.37 3.57 12.67
CA GLN A 265 20.25 2.73 13.49
C GLN A 265 19.83 1.27 13.42
N TYR A 266 18.53 0.96 13.57
CA TYR A 266 18.01 -0.39 13.41
C TYR A 266 18.35 -0.96 12.02
N ARG A 267 18.10 -0.20 10.95
CA ARG A 267 18.37 -0.59 9.56
C ARG A 267 19.84 -0.87 9.30
N THR A 268 20.75 -0.19 9.98
CA THR A 268 22.20 -0.43 9.85
C THR A 268 22.57 -1.86 10.27
N TYR A 269 21.90 -2.41 11.29
CA TYR A 269 22.08 -3.80 11.70
C TYR A 269 21.25 -4.78 10.86
N HIS A 270 20.06 -4.38 10.47
CA HIS A 270 19.17 -5.18 9.62
C HIS A 270 19.75 -5.37 8.20
N GLY A 271 20.52 -4.42 7.68
CA GLY A 271 21.30 -4.56 6.45
C GLY A 271 20.52 -4.33 5.15
N ALA A 272 19.29 -3.84 5.19
CA ALA A 272 18.47 -3.60 4.01
C ALA A 272 18.84 -2.26 3.33
N ALA A 273 19.95 -2.22 2.61
CA ALA A 273 20.38 -1.06 1.83
C ALA A 273 20.10 -1.29 0.33
N MET A 274 19.58 -0.26 -0.34
CA MET A 274 19.30 -0.31 -1.78
C MET A 274 20.62 -0.22 -2.57
N PRO A 275 20.86 -1.10 -3.58
CA PRO A 275 22.02 -1.00 -4.45
C PRO A 275 22.19 0.39 -5.07
N VAL A 276 23.43 0.88 -5.21
CA VAL A 276 23.71 2.24 -5.68
C VAL A 276 23.11 2.52 -7.06
N GLN A 277 23.23 1.60 -8.01
CA GLN A 277 22.63 1.75 -9.34
C GLN A 277 21.09 1.87 -9.30
N HIS A 278 20.43 1.20 -8.33
CA HIS A 278 18.99 1.36 -8.11
C HIS A 278 18.66 2.72 -7.48
N GLN A 279 19.52 3.24 -6.62
CA GLN A 279 19.36 4.56 -6.04
C GLN A 279 19.46 5.66 -7.11
N LEU A 280 20.45 5.56 -8.01
CA LEU A 280 20.63 6.50 -9.13
C LEU A 280 19.45 6.44 -10.12
N ALA A 281 18.98 5.24 -10.43
CA ALA A 281 17.77 5.06 -11.25
C ALA A 281 16.49 5.56 -10.54
N SER A 282 16.44 5.50 -9.20
CA SER A 282 15.35 6.06 -8.42
C SER A 282 15.30 7.58 -8.51
N ILE A 283 16.46 8.26 -8.54
CA ILE A 283 16.53 9.70 -8.75
C ILE A 283 15.85 10.07 -10.08
N ALA A 284 16.21 9.38 -11.16
CA ALA A 284 15.60 9.62 -12.46
C ALA A 284 14.07 9.44 -12.42
N ALA A 285 13.58 8.42 -11.71
CA ALA A 285 12.15 8.18 -11.58
C ALA A 285 11.42 9.23 -10.70
N TRP A 286 12.03 9.70 -9.59
CA TRP A 286 11.43 10.73 -8.73
C TRP A 286 11.43 12.11 -9.36
N ASP A 287 12.40 12.40 -10.23
CA ASP A 287 12.53 13.70 -10.91
C ASP A 287 11.65 13.83 -12.15
N ASP A 288 11.11 12.73 -12.68
CA ASP A 288 10.21 12.74 -13.84
C ASP A 288 8.73 12.49 -13.43
N GLU A 289 7.84 13.37 -13.89
CA GLU A 289 6.38 13.24 -13.68
C GLU A 289 5.62 12.82 -14.94
N GLN A 290 6.25 12.92 -16.14
CA GLN A 290 5.54 12.56 -17.38
C GLN A 290 5.15 11.09 -17.41
N HIS A 291 6.07 10.19 -17.06
CA HIS A 291 5.75 8.75 -17.03
C HIS A 291 4.67 8.40 -15.99
N VAL A 292 4.52 9.20 -14.92
CA VAL A 292 3.48 9.01 -13.91
C VAL A 292 2.11 9.39 -14.46
N GLU A 293 2.03 10.53 -15.19
CA GLU A 293 0.79 10.92 -15.87
C GLU A 293 0.40 9.91 -16.96
N ASP A 294 1.36 9.47 -17.77
CA ASP A 294 1.14 8.44 -18.79
C ASP A 294 0.60 7.13 -18.16
N ASN A 295 1.10 6.78 -16.99
CA ASN A 295 0.62 5.64 -16.21
C ASN A 295 -0.83 5.85 -15.72
N ARG A 296 -1.17 7.03 -15.18
CA ARG A 296 -2.53 7.39 -14.76
C ARG A 296 -3.53 7.32 -15.91
N VAL A 297 -3.17 7.87 -17.07
CA VAL A 297 -4.01 7.82 -18.28
C VAL A 297 -4.38 6.38 -18.64
N GLN A 298 -3.41 5.46 -18.59
CA GLN A 298 -3.67 4.05 -18.89
C GLN A 298 -4.63 3.41 -17.86
N TYR A 299 -4.48 3.71 -16.55
CA TYR A 299 -5.40 3.20 -15.55
C TYR A 299 -6.80 3.81 -15.68
N ARG A 300 -6.93 5.12 -15.94
CA ARG A 300 -8.23 5.76 -16.22
C ARG A 300 -8.96 5.05 -17.37
N ALA A 301 -8.28 4.83 -18.50
CA ALA A 301 -8.87 4.13 -19.64
C ALA A 301 -9.41 2.74 -19.29
N LYS A 302 -8.72 1.98 -18.44
CA LYS A 302 -9.19 0.65 -17.99
C LYS A 302 -10.44 0.75 -17.13
N PHE A 303 -10.47 1.69 -16.16
CA PHE A 303 -11.65 1.88 -15.31
C PHE A 303 -12.86 2.36 -16.12
N ASP A 304 -12.66 3.32 -17.03
CA ASP A 304 -13.73 3.82 -17.89
C ASP A 304 -14.27 2.71 -18.80
N LEU A 305 -13.39 1.87 -19.35
CA LEU A 305 -13.79 0.71 -20.14
C LEU A 305 -14.62 -0.29 -19.31
N PHE A 306 -14.15 -0.67 -18.11
CA PHE A 306 -14.91 -1.57 -17.24
C PHE A 306 -16.26 -0.98 -16.82
N GLN A 307 -16.29 0.29 -16.48
CA GLN A 307 -17.53 0.97 -16.07
C GLN A 307 -18.55 1.03 -17.21
N SER A 308 -18.11 1.38 -18.41
CA SER A 308 -19.01 1.45 -19.58
C SER A 308 -19.56 0.09 -20.00
N GLU A 309 -18.72 -0.95 -19.94
CA GLU A 309 -19.05 -2.26 -20.49
C GLU A 309 -19.70 -3.23 -19.47
N LEU A 310 -19.44 -3.08 -18.18
CA LEU A 310 -19.90 -3.99 -17.14
C LEU A 310 -20.70 -3.31 -16.03
N GLY A 311 -20.77 -1.98 -15.96
CA GLY A 311 -21.47 -1.26 -14.88
C GLY A 311 -22.97 -1.54 -14.79
N HIS A 312 -23.58 -2.08 -15.86
CA HIS A 312 -24.99 -2.51 -15.86
C HIS A 312 -25.17 -3.99 -15.45
N LEU A 313 -24.09 -4.77 -15.37
CA LEU A 313 -24.08 -6.20 -15.00
C LEU A 313 -23.53 -6.43 -13.58
N LEU A 314 -22.62 -5.58 -13.14
CA LEU A 314 -21.93 -5.68 -11.84
C LEU A 314 -22.03 -4.35 -11.09
N PRO A 315 -22.16 -4.35 -9.75
CA PRO A 315 -22.19 -3.13 -8.94
C PRO A 315 -20.79 -2.51 -8.81
N LEU A 316 -20.21 -2.11 -9.96
CA LEU A 316 -18.88 -1.52 -10.02
C LEU A 316 -18.92 -0.10 -9.46
N GLN A 317 -18.16 0.16 -8.40
CA GLN A 317 -17.91 1.48 -7.86
C GLN A 317 -16.48 1.89 -8.19
N LYS A 318 -16.31 2.96 -8.99
CA LYS A 318 -14.99 3.50 -9.29
C LYS A 318 -14.38 4.03 -7.98
N PRO A 319 -13.19 3.57 -7.58
CA PRO A 319 -12.54 4.07 -6.37
C PRO A 319 -12.02 5.49 -6.57
N ASP A 320 -11.69 6.20 -5.49
CA ASP A 320 -11.05 7.52 -5.56
C ASP A 320 -9.65 7.43 -6.18
N ALA A 321 -8.91 6.35 -5.87
CA ALA A 321 -7.57 6.11 -6.39
C ALA A 321 -7.18 4.62 -6.31
N GLY A 322 -5.99 4.28 -6.86
CA GLY A 322 -5.49 2.92 -6.92
C GLY A 322 -5.81 2.23 -8.25
N PHE A 323 -5.69 0.92 -8.26
CA PHE A 323 -5.99 0.10 -9.43
C PHE A 323 -6.86 -1.12 -9.09
N TYR A 324 -7.66 -1.03 -8.03
CA TYR A 324 -8.54 -2.10 -7.59
C TYR A 324 -10.01 -1.72 -7.75
N TYR A 325 -10.83 -2.67 -8.20
CA TYR A 325 -12.22 -2.72 -7.81
C TYR A 325 -12.37 -3.56 -6.53
N TRP A 326 -13.11 -3.03 -5.58
CA TRP A 326 -13.60 -3.73 -4.41
C TRP A 326 -15.07 -4.06 -4.65
N LEU A 327 -15.30 -5.19 -5.33
CA LEU A 327 -16.59 -5.56 -5.88
C LEU A 327 -17.41 -6.34 -4.85
N LYS A 328 -18.61 -5.87 -4.55
CA LYS A 328 -19.60 -6.57 -3.72
C LYS A 328 -20.24 -7.71 -4.50
N VAL A 329 -20.35 -8.88 -3.88
CA VAL A 329 -20.92 -10.12 -4.43
C VAL A 329 -21.67 -10.88 -3.34
N ASP A 330 -22.50 -11.86 -3.72
CA ASP A 330 -23.25 -12.65 -2.72
C ASP A 330 -22.34 -13.57 -1.88
N ASN A 331 -21.29 -14.13 -2.49
CA ASN A 331 -20.27 -14.94 -1.81
C ASN A 331 -18.96 -14.85 -2.57
N ASP A 332 -17.94 -14.35 -1.91
CA ASP A 332 -16.64 -14.04 -2.50
C ASP A 332 -15.87 -15.27 -2.98
N GLU A 333 -15.88 -16.38 -2.21
CA GLU A 333 -15.22 -17.62 -2.63
C GLU A 333 -15.98 -18.32 -3.78
N ALA A 334 -17.31 -18.35 -3.71
CA ALA A 334 -18.11 -18.94 -4.78
C ALA A 334 -17.96 -18.15 -6.09
N PHE A 335 -17.95 -16.81 -6.02
CA PHE A 335 -17.71 -15.96 -7.17
C PHE A 335 -16.32 -16.16 -7.77
N ALA A 336 -15.28 -16.23 -6.94
CA ALA A 336 -13.92 -16.50 -7.40
C ALA A 336 -13.78 -17.87 -8.08
N LYS A 337 -14.43 -18.92 -7.52
CA LYS A 337 -14.50 -20.27 -8.14
C LYS A 337 -15.20 -20.24 -9.49
N MET A 338 -16.36 -19.61 -9.57
CA MET A 338 -17.14 -19.47 -10.80
C MET A 338 -16.33 -18.80 -11.91
N LEU A 339 -15.59 -17.71 -11.59
CA LEU A 339 -14.73 -17.03 -12.54
C LEU A 339 -13.55 -17.91 -13.02
N MET A 340 -12.98 -18.72 -12.13
CA MET A 340 -11.93 -19.67 -12.49
C MET A 340 -12.46 -20.77 -13.42
N GLU A 341 -13.60 -21.39 -13.07
CA GLU A 341 -14.20 -22.50 -13.80
C GLU A 341 -14.72 -22.08 -15.18
N LYS A 342 -15.40 -20.92 -15.27
CA LYS A 342 -16.12 -20.54 -16.50
C LYS A 342 -15.35 -19.58 -17.39
N ALA A 343 -14.41 -18.81 -16.85
CA ALA A 343 -13.74 -17.74 -17.57
C ALA A 343 -12.21 -17.77 -17.48
N HIS A 344 -11.62 -18.64 -16.64
CA HIS A 344 -10.20 -18.68 -16.31
C HIS A 344 -9.64 -17.31 -15.91
N ILE A 345 -10.43 -16.60 -15.06
CA ILE A 345 -10.07 -15.31 -14.45
C ILE A 345 -9.83 -15.54 -12.96
N LYS A 346 -8.67 -15.09 -12.47
CA LYS A 346 -8.27 -15.25 -11.07
C LYS A 346 -8.45 -13.93 -10.31
N VAL A 347 -9.40 -13.87 -9.38
CA VAL A 347 -9.63 -12.75 -8.47
C VAL A 347 -9.30 -13.12 -7.03
N LEU A 348 -9.30 -12.18 -6.09
CA LEU A 348 -8.96 -12.44 -4.70
C LEU A 348 -10.18 -12.25 -3.80
N PRO A 349 -10.70 -13.31 -3.13
CA PRO A 349 -11.76 -13.17 -2.13
C PRO A 349 -11.39 -12.20 -1.02
N GLY A 350 -12.33 -11.36 -0.66
CA GLY A 350 -12.09 -10.27 0.29
C GLY A 350 -11.84 -10.75 1.70
N ARG A 351 -12.50 -11.83 2.13
CA ARG A 351 -12.26 -12.46 3.44
C ARG A 351 -10.81 -12.90 3.67
N TYR A 352 -9.99 -13.04 2.60
CA TYR A 352 -8.57 -13.36 2.74
C TYR A 352 -7.71 -12.13 3.05
N LEU A 353 -8.25 -10.93 2.83
CA LEU A 353 -7.60 -9.65 3.10
C LEU A 353 -8.02 -9.04 4.44
N SER A 354 -8.90 -9.69 5.18
CA SER A 354 -9.49 -9.19 6.42
C SER A 354 -9.43 -10.21 7.55
N ARG A 355 -9.89 -9.79 8.70
CA ARG A 355 -10.06 -10.64 9.89
C ARG A 355 -11.45 -10.51 10.45
N GLU A 356 -11.88 -11.57 11.12
CA GLU A 356 -13.09 -11.57 11.93
C GLU A 356 -12.93 -10.61 13.11
N THR A 357 -13.95 -9.84 13.40
CA THR A 357 -14.07 -8.98 14.57
C THR A 357 -15.43 -9.23 15.22
N GLU A 358 -15.71 -8.61 16.35
CA GLU A 358 -17.05 -8.67 16.98
C GLU A 358 -18.17 -8.12 16.06
N GLN A 359 -17.78 -7.28 15.09
CA GLN A 359 -18.70 -6.68 14.09
C GLN A 359 -18.75 -7.49 12.79
N GLY A 360 -18.17 -8.70 12.75
CA GLY A 360 -18.07 -9.54 11.56
C GLY A 360 -16.79 -9.29 10.74
N ASN A 361 -16.74 -9.93 9.58
CA ASN A 361 -15.61 -9.84 8.64
C ASN A 361 -15.93 -8.87 7.49
N PRO A 362 -15.33 -7.66 7.42
CA PRO A 362 -15.67 -6.66 6.41
C PRO A 362 -15.24 -7.03 4.99
N GLY A 363 -14.42 -8.08 4.84
CA GLY A 363 -14.02 -8.60 3.53
C GLY A 363 -14.96 -9.66 2.96
N GLU A 364 -15.88 -10.21 3.76
CA GLU A 364 -16.86 -11.15 3.26
C GLU A 364 -17.77 -10.49 2.20
N ASN A 365 -18.20 -11.32 1.26
CA ASN A 365 -19.05 -10.89 0.15
C ASN A 365 -18.43 -9.76 -0.70
N HIS A 366 -17.11 -9.67 -0.73
CA HIS A 366 -16.37 -8.79 -1.62
C HIS A 366 -15.26 -9.56 -2.34
N VAL A 367 -14.93 -9.14 -3.56
CA VAL A 367 -13.75 -9.60 -4.26
C VAL A 367 -12.90 -8.43 -4.72
N ARG A 368 -11.58 -8.58 -4.63
CA ARG A 368 -10.64 -7.60 -5.17
C ARG A 368 -10.27 -7.98 -6.58
N LEU A 369 -10.53 -7.07 -7.52
CA LEU A 369 -10.05 -7.14 -8.90
C LEU A 369 -8.94 -6.11 -9.11
N ALA A 370 -7.74 -6.55 -9.46
CA ALA A 370 -6.61 -5.68 -9.76
C ALA A 370 -6.56 -5.43 -11.29
N LEU A 371 -6.86 -4.21 -11.74
CA LEU A 371 -6.83 -3.84 -13.16
C LEU A 371 -5.40 -3.58 -13.67
N VAL A 372 -4.49 -4.48 -13.33
CA VAL A 372 -3.06 -4.38 -13.70
C VAL A 372 -2.75 -4.91 -15.10
N ALA A 373 -3.61 -5.77 -15.66
CA ALA A 373 -3.48 -6.30 -17.01
C ALA A 373 -3.48 -5.17 -18.06
N ASP A 374 -2.92 -5.42 -19.26
CA ASP A 374 -2.99 -4.48 -20.36
C ASP A 374 -4.43 -4.30 -20.86
N ILE A 375 -4.66 -3.30 -21.72
CA ILE A 375 -6.02 -2.97 -22.19
C ILE A 375 -6.64 -4.11 -23.00
N ALA A 376 -5.85 -4.84 -23.79
CA ALA A 376 -6.33 -5.95 -24.60
C ALA A 376 -6.78 -7.13 -23.71
N GLN A 377 -6.06 -7.41 -22.65
CA GLN A 377 -6.47 -8.39 -21.65
C GLN A 377 -7.70 -7.93 -20.87
N CYS A 378 -7.82 -6.62 -20.57
CA CYS A 378 -9.02 -6.05 -19.97
C CYS A 378 -10.26 -6.25 -20.86
N GLU A 379 -10.15 -6.04 -22.16
CA GLU A 379 -11.22 -6.33 -23.15
C GLU A 379 -11.60 -7.81 -23.14
N GLN A 380 -10.62 -8.72 -23.09
CA GLN A 380 -10.90 -10.14 -22.95
C GLN A 380 -11.63 -10.49 -21.66
N VAL A 381 -11.23 -9.91 -20.54
CA VAL A 381 -11.95 -10.06 -19.25
C VAL A 381 -13.41 -9.66 -19.40
N ILE A 382 -13.67 -8.50 -19.99
CA ILE A 382 -15.03 -7.98 -20.20
C ILE A 382 -15.86 -8.93 -21.05
N GLN A 383 -15.31 -9.40 -22.19
CA GLN A 383 -16.01 -10.36 -23.04
C GLN A 383 -16.35 -11.66 -22.32
N ARG A 384 -15.41 -12.20 -21.55
CA ARG A 384 -15.63 -13.43 -20.77
C ARG A 384 -16.67 -13.23 -19.66
N LEU A 385 -16.63 -12.09 -18.97
CA LEU A 385 -17.62 -11.78 -17.92
C LEU A 385 -19.02 -11.63 -18.51
N LYS A 386 -19.18 -10.93 -19.65
CA LYS A 386 -20.47 -10.81 -20.34
C LYS A 386 -21.07 -12.14 -20.80
N ALA A 387 -20.22 -13.14 -21.03
CA ALA A 387 -20.67 -14.47 -21.47
C ALA A 387 -21.16 -15.37 -20.33
N ILE A 388 -20.83 -15.03 -19.06
CA ILE A 388 -21.13 -15.89 -17.90
C ILE A 388 -22.03 -15.25 -16.86
N LEU A 389 -22.21 -13.92 -16.93
CA LEU A 389 -23.12 -13.14 -16.06
C LEU A 389 -24.44 -12.89 -16.77
#